data_c5afa4e604794e8c98918dee0c5464a2
#
_entry.id   c5afa4e604794e8c98918dee0c5464a2
#
_cell.length_a   1.000
_cell.length_b   1.000
_cell.length_c   1.000
_cell.angle_alpha   90.00
_cell.angle_beta   90.00
_cell.angle_gamma   90.00
#
_symmetry.space_group_name_H-M   'P 1'
#
loop_
_entity.id
_entity.type
_entity.pdbx_description
1 polymer ?
#
loop_
_entity_poly.entity_id
_entity_poly.type
_entity_poly.pdbx_seq_one_letter_code
_entity_poly.pdbx_strand_id
1 'polypeptide(L)'
;RNFSKKRQSGLSLVELMIALALSATLILGIFTIYMDTSQTTRVGESLARVQESGRIGLEIMSKEIRLAGYQGCPDTYTVPMRVIANNPPVSLTPETRMYDVGLRGWQVTAATQTTWDTGSDFEDVGIIEDEALPGSDVLMVQRARQLSAEIGPGSSSNEVNIKDPDGLFGSGARFRSGSLLMIADCENVDIFRLSEDPTGTPVKLKLTGATNTNGQLSVEYAADEDAALYSLESTVFFVADTGRVDDQGNSISALYRATN
;
A
#
# COMPACT_ATOMS: atom_id res chain seq x y z
N ARG A 1 -52.91 -42.05 61.49
CA ARG A 1 -52.69 -41.51 60.10
C ARG A 1 -52.25 -42.66 59.20
N ASN A 2 -53.22 -43.25 58.44
CA ASN A 2 -52.93 -44.27 57.45
C ASN A 2 -52.31 -43.66 56.19
N PHE A 3 -51.02 -43.92 55.98
CA PHE A 3 -50.36 -43.62 54.70
C PHE A 3 -50.76 -44.73 53.72
N SER A 4 -51.60 -44.39 52.76
CA SER A 4 -51.87 -45.25 51.60
C SER A 4 -50.63 -45.37 50.75
N LYS A 5 -49.98 -46.56 50.74
CA LYS A 5 -48.92 -46.88 49.79
C LYS A 5 -49.51 -46.96 48.39
N LYS A 6 -49.26 -45.92 47.58
CA LYS A 6 -49.52 -45.98 46.14
C LYS A 6 -48.65 -47.09 45.55
N ARG A 7 -49.28 -48.07 44.94
CA ARG A 7 -48.57 -49.11 44.14
C ARG A 7 -47.87 -48.42 42.97
N GLN A 8 -46.55 -48.53 42.93
CA GLN A 8 -45.76 -48.15 41.76
C GLN A 8 -46.01 -49.22 40.70
N SER A 9 -46.64 -48.86 39.60
CA SER A 9 -46.71 -49.67 38.38
C SER A 9 -45.36 -49.58 37.69
N GLY A 10 -44.69 -50.70 37.43
CA GLY A 10 -43.45 -50.74 36.62
C GLY A 10 -43.76 -50.43 35.17
N LEU A 11 -42.84 -49.76 34.47
CA LEU A 11 -42.87 -49.48 33.05
C LEU A 11 -42.86 -50.80 32.26
N SER A 12 -43.73 -50.90 31.23
CA SER A 12 -43.68 -52.00 30.30
C SER A 12 -42.43 -51.93 29.41
N LEU A 13 -41.81 -53.03 29.06
CA LEU A 13 -40.68 -53.13 28.18
C LEU A 13 -40.98 -52.49 26.82
N VAL A 14 -42.22 -52.64 26.31
CA VAL A 14 -42.70 -52.00 25.06
C VAL A 14 -42.75 -50.48 25.17
N GLU A 15 -43.16 -49.93 26.29
CA GLU A 15 -43.23 -48.51 26.54
C GLU A 15 -41.80 -47.88 26.56
N LEU A 16 -40.85 -48.61 27.15
CA LEU A 16 -39.46 -48.19 27.12
C LEU A 16 -38.86 -48.23 25.71
N MET A 17 -39.18 -49.25 24.91
CA MET A 17 -38.74 -49.32 23.51
C MET A 17 -39.31 -48.19 22.65
N ILE A 18 -40.55 -47.86 22.81
CA ILE A 18 -41.23 -46.75 22.10
C ILE A 18 -40.60 -45.40 22.53
N ALA A 19 -40.37 -45.21 23.80
CA ALA A 19 -39.78 -43.99 24.32
C ALA A 19 -38.32 -43.81 23.79
N LEU A 20 -37.54 -44.86 23.72
CA LEU A 20 -36.19 -44.84 23.13
C LEU A 20 -36.23 -44.54 21.64
N ALA A 21 -37.13 -45.15 20.88
CA ALA A 21 -37.25 -44.89 19.45
C ALA A 21 -37.66 -43.44 19.15
N LEU A 22 -38.61 -42.90 19.90
CA LEU A 22 -39.02 -41.50 19.78
C LEU A 22 -37.92 -40.54 20.19
N SER A 23 -37.20 -40.85 21.26
CA SER A 23 -36.06 -40.01 21.71
C SER A 23 -34.92 -40.02 20.68
N ALA A 24 -34.62 -41.16 20.08
CA ALA A 24 -33.60 -41.28 19.03
C ALA A 24 -33.95 -40.45 17.79
N THR A 25 -35.20 -40.48 17.33
CA THR A 25 -35.66 -39.69 16.18
C THR A 25 -35.62 -38.18 16.46
N LEU A 26 -35.99 -37.77 17.66
CA LEU A 26 -35.92 -36.36 18.09
C LEU A 26 -34.45 -35.88 18.15
N ILE A 27 -33.56 -36.69 18.72
CA ILE A 27 -32.14 -36.34 18.82
C ILE A 27 -31.53 -36.20 17.40
N LEU A 28 -31.83 -37.11 16.47
CA LEU A 28 -31.40 -37.03 15.09
C LEU A 28 -31.88 -35.73 14.41
N GLY A 29 -33.16 -35.37 14.62
CA GLY A 29 -33.74 -34.13 14.08
C GLY A 29 -33.07 -32.89 14.63
N ILE A 30 -32.79 -32.82 15.93
CA ILE A 30 -32.09 -31.71 16.56
C ILE A 30 -30.64 -31.64 16.07
N PHE A 31 -29.98 -32.78 15.91
CA PHE A 31 -28.61 -32.85 15.43
C PHE A 31 -28.48 -32.33 13.99
N THR A 32 -29.38 -32.69 13.09
CA THR A 32 -29.38 -32.17 11.72
C THR A 32 -29.58 -30.66 11.68
N ILE A 33 -30.56 -30.12 12.44
CA ILE A 33 -30.76 -28.67 12.55
C ILE A 33 -29.51 -27.96 13.10
N TYR A 34 -28.88 -28.54 14.11
CA TYR A 34 -27.64 -27.98 14.70
C TYR A 34 -26.52 -27.91 13.68
N MET A 35 -26.29 -29.00 12.92
CA MET A 35 -25.27 -29.05 11.89
C MET A 35 -25.51 -28.03 10.78
N ASP A 36 -26.75 -27.93 10.28
CA ASP A 36 -27.12 -26.98 9.23
C ASP A 36 -26.95 -25.52 9.71
N THR A 37 -27.40 -25.24 10.95
CA THR A 37 -27.25 -23.91 11.55
C THR A 37 -25.78 -23.55 11.75
N SER A 38 -24.97 -24.49 12.24
CA SER A 38 -23.53 -24.28 12.42
C SER A 38 -22.83 -24.01 11.10
N GLN A 39 -23.17 -24.74 10.04
CA GLN A 39 -22.63 -24.52 8.70
C GLN A 39 -23.05 -23.15 8.15
N THR A 40 -24.33 -22.80 8.26
CA THR A 40 -24.86 -21.51 7.82
C THR A 40 -24.16 -20.34 8.56
N THR A 41 -23.95 -20.48 9.87
CA THR A 41 -23.23 -19.47 10.67
C THR A 41 -21.80 -19.29 10.19
N ARG A 42 -21.05 -20.39 9.95
CA ARG A 42 -19.68 -20.34 9.44
C ARG A 42 -19.59 -19.66 8.06
N VAL A 43 -20.51 -19.99 7.16
CA VAL A 43 -20.59 -19.35 5.83
C VAL A 43 -20.90 -17.86 5.98
N GLY A 44 -21.84 -17.50 6.85
CA GLY A 44 -22.18 -16.11 7.13
C GLY A 44 -21.01 -15.32 7.69
N GLU A 45 -20.26 -15.89 8.64
CA GLU A 45 -19.06 -15.24 9.19
C GLU A 45 -17.96 -15.08 8.14
N SER A 46 -17.71 -16.09 7.30
CA SER A 46 -16.71 -16.00 6.25
C SER A 46 -17.07 -14.94 5.22
N LEU A 47 -18.34 -14.87 4.81
CA LEU A 47 -18.82 -13.83 3.89
C LEU A 47 -18.71 -12.43 4.47
N ALA A 48 -19.05 -12.26 5.76
CA ALA A 48 -18.90 -10.98 6.45
C ALA A 48 -17.44 -10.52 6.49
N ARG A 49 -16.49 -11.44 6.74
CA ARG A 49 -15.04 -11.13 6.70
C ARG A 49 -14.57 -10.73 5.30
N VAL A 50 -15.04 -11.42 4.26
CA VAL A 50 -14.71 -11.07 2.87
C VAL A 50 -15.22 -9.67 2.52
N GLN A 51 -16.47 -9.37 2.87
CA GLN A 51 -17.06 -8.05 2.64
C GLN A 51 -16.31 -6.93 3.39
N GLU A 52 -15.95 -7.16 4.64
CA GLU A 52 -15.20 -6.18 5.44
C GLU A 52 -13.77 -5.99 4.89
N SER A 53 -13.08 -7.05 4.54
CA SER A 53 -11.75 -6.98 3.93
C SER A 53 -11.80 -6.24 2.59
N GLY A 54 -12.80 -6.52 1.76
CA GLY A 54 -13.01 -5.82 0.49
C GLY A 54 -13.28 -4.32 0.69
N ARG A 55 -14.12 -3.97 1.67
CA ARG A 55 -14.40 -2.57 2.00
C ARG A 55 -13.13 -1.82 2.43
N ILE A 56 -12.35 -2.41 3.34
CA ILE A 56 -11.09 -1.83 3.81
C ILE A 56 -10.09 -1.68 2.66
N GLY A 57 -9.93 -2.71 1.82
CA GLY A 57 -9.05 -2.66 0.66
C GLY A 57 -9.41 -1.53 -0.31
N LEU A 58 -10.69 -1.40 -0.65
CA LEU A 58 -11.18 -0.34 -1.52
C LEU A 58 -11.03 1.06 -0.89
N GLU A 59 -11.20 1.20 0.41
CA GLU A 59 -11.01 2.47 1.12
C GLU A 59 -9.54 2.91 1.06
N ILE A 60 -8.59 1.98 1.31
CA ILE A 60 -7.16 2.25 1.21
C ILE A 60 -6.78 2.64 -0.23
N MET A 61 -7.22 1.85 -1.23
CA MET A 61 -6.97 2.16 -2.64
C MET A 61 -7.54 3.52 -3.04
N SER A 62 -8.79 3.79 -2.67
CA SER A 62 -9.46 5.07 -2.98
C SER A 62 -8.73 6.26 -2.39
N LYS A 63 -8.19 6.14 -1.18
CA LYS A 63 -7.38 7.18 -0.55
C LYS A 63 -6.09 7.44 -1.34
N GLU A 64 -5.36 6.40 -1.73
CA GLU A 64 -4.13 6.56 -2.50
C GLU A 64 -4.40 7.11 -3.91
N ILE A 65 -5.43 6.61 -4.60
CA ILE A 65 -5.81 7.10 -5.94
C ILE A 65 -6.16 8.58 -5.92
N ARG A 66 -6.84 9.08 -4.88
CA ARG A 66 -7.15 10.50 -4.75
C ARG A 66 -5.91 11.40 -4.59
N LEU A 67 -4.81 10.83 -4.15
CA LEU A 67 -3.53 11.52 -4.00
C LEU A 67 -2.61 11.30 -5.22
N ALA A 68 -3.07 10.54 -6.21
CA ALA A 68 -2.30 10.29 -7.42
C ALA A 68 -1.98 11.61 -8.13
N GLY A 69 -0.73 11.75 -8.57
CA GLY A 69 -0.29 12.94 -9.28
C GLY A 69 -0.10 14.18 -8.41
N TYR A 70 -0.18 14.07 -7.08
CA TYR A 70 0.10 15.21 -6.20
C TYR A 70 1.58 15.60 -6.26
N GLN A 71 1.87 16.88 -6.52
CA GLN A 71 3.22 17.44 -6.62
C GLN A 71 3.45 18.68 -5.73
N GLY A 72 2.63 18.87 -4.70
CA GLY A 72 2.71 20.04 -3.83
C GLY A 72 1.80 21.17 -4.29
N CYS A 73 2.27 22.43 -4.12
CA CYS A 73 1.53 23.63 -4.48
C CYS A 73 1.29 23.78 -5.99
N PRO A 74 2.25 23.46 -6.89
CA PRO A 74 2.09 23.72 -8.31
C PRO A 74 0.94 22.93 -8.95
N ASP A 75 0.29 23.54 -9.93
CA ASP A 75 -0.73 22.86 -10.71
C ASP A 75 -0.11 21.74 -11.58
N THR A 76 -0.57 20.52 -11.36
CA THR A 76 -0.06 19.30 -12.00
C THR A 76 -0.28 19.26 -13.51
N TYR A 77 -1.18 20.07 -14.06
CA TYR A 77 -1.47 20.14 -15.49
C TYR A 77 -0.60 21.16 -16.23
N THR A 78 -0.26 22.25 -15.58
CA THR A 78 0.38 23.39 -16.21
C THR A 78 1.86 23.52 -15.91
N VAL A 79 2.29 23.12 -14.70
CA VAL A 79 3.67 23.20 -14.28
C VAL A 79 4.37 21.84 -14.45
N PRO A 80 5.29 21.72 -15.41
CA PRO A 80 6.06 20.49 -15.58
C PRO A 80 7.09 20.35 -14.46
N MET A 81 7.33 19.11 -14.01
CA MET A 81 8.47 18.77 -13.18
C MET A 81 9.74 18.81 -14.03
N ARG A 82 10.73 19.58 -13.65
CA ARG A 82 12.05 19.60 -14.28
C ARG A 82 12.92 18.52 -13.65
N VAL A 83 13.22 17.49 -14.43
CA VAL A 83 14.06 16.38 -13.98
C VAL A 83 15.51 16.70 -14.28
N ILE A 84 16.22 17.17 -13.28
CA ILE A 84 17.66 17.49 -13.38
C ILE A 84 18.55 16.32 -12.94
N ALA A 85 17.99 15.32 -12.27
CA ALA A 85 18.71 14.11 -11.87
C ALA A 85 19.28 13.39 -13.10
N ASN A 86 20.55 13.00 -13.07
CA ASN A 86 21.14 12.14 -14.08
C ASN A 86 20.63 10.70 -13.88
N ASN A 87 20.39 9.98 -14.99
CA ASN A 87 19.79 8.64 -14.99
C ASN A 87 18.50 8.58 -14.14
N PRO A 88 17.50 9.41 -14.47
CA PRO A 88 16.23 9.35 -13.80
C PRO A 88 15.52 8.02 -14.14
N PRO A 89 14.53 7.59 -13.35
CA PRO A 89 13.62 6.54 -13.76
C PRO A 89 13.03 6.79 -15.14
N VAL A 90 12.78 5.73 -15.91
CA VAL A 90 12.37 5.82 -17.34
C VAL A 90 11.10 6.64 -17.54
N SER A 91 10.21 6.69 -16.54
CA SER A 91 9.00 7.51 -16.59
C SER A 91 9.24 9.01 -16.49
N LEU A 92 10.40 9.41 -15.99
CA LEU A 92 10.74 10.81 -15.77
C LEU A 92 11.57 11.32 -16.96
N THR A 93 10.92 11.89 -17.95
CA THR A 93 11.58 12.66 -19.02
C THR A 93 11.97 14.04 -18.49
N PRO A 94 12.84 14.79 -19.17
CA PRO A 94 13.29 16.12 -18.70
C PRO A 94 12.17 17.11 -18.36
N GLU A 95 10.98 16.92 -18.92
CA GLU A 95 9.79 17.72 -18.65
C GLU A 95 8.59 16.78 -18.48
N THR A 96 8.51 16.11 -17.34
CA THR A 96 7.39 15.21 -17.00
C THR A 96 6.34 15.98 -16.19
N ARG A 97 5.09 15.76 -16.50
CA ARG A 97 3.99 16.23 -15.65
C ARG A 97 3.60 15.12 -14.69
N MET A 98 3.42 15.45 -13.43
CA MET A 98 2.99 14.48 -12.43
C MET A 98 1.65 13.85 -12.79
N TYR A 99 0.78 14.58 -13.46
CA TYR A 99 -0.49 14.06 -13.99
C TYR A 99 -0.31 12.86 -14.93
N ASP A 100 0.70 12.88 -15.79
CA ASP A 100 0.91 11.83 -16.80
C ASP A 100 1.44 10.52 -16.20
N VAL A 101 2.08 10.61 -15.03
CA VAL A 101 2.71 9.46 -14.35
C VAL A 101 2.00 9.05 -13.05
N GLY A 102 1.08 9.88 -12.57
CA GLY A 102 0.47 9.71 -11.24
C GLY A 102 -0.33 8.43 -11.07
N LEU A 103 -0.92 7.91 -12.14
CA LEU A 103 -1.71 6.68 -12.10
C LEU A 103 -1.39 5.82 -13.30
N ARG A 104 -1.05 4.56 -13.07
CA ARG A 104 -0.76 3.56 -14.10
C ARG A 104 -1.40 2.23 -13.76
N GLY A 105 -1.72 1.46 -14.78
CA GLY A 105 -2.30 0.12 -14.61
C GLY A 105 -1.80 -0.84 -15.66
N TRP A 106 -1.69 -2.11 -15.30
CA TRP A 106 -1.29 -3.21 -16.17
C TRP A 106 -2.17 -4.42 -15.92
N GLN A 107 -2.41 -5.17 -16.97
CA GLN A 107 -3.04 -6.47 -16.88
C GLN A 107 -1.97 -7.56 -16.86
N VAL A 108 -2.05 -8.46 -15.89
CA VAL A 108 -1.16 -9.62 -15.79
C VAL A 108 -1.75 -10.75 -16.64
N THR A 109 -1.16 -11.00 -17.82
CA THR A 109 -1.68 -11.97 -18.78
C THR A 109 -1.07 -13.36 -18.67
N ALA A 110 0.14 -13.48 -18.12
CA ALA A 110 0.86 -14.75 -17.98
C ALA A 110 1.66 -14.82 -16.68
N ALA A 111 1.86 -16.03 -16.16
CA ALA A 111 2.63 -16.31 -14.94
C ALA A 111 4.13 -15.94 -15.04
N THR A 112 4.63 -15.68 -16.24
CA THR A 112 6.02 -15.29 -16.52
C THR A 112 6.13 -13.87 -17.05
N GLN A 113 5.14 -13.03 -16.78
CA GLN A 113 5.20 -11.63 -17.20
C GLN A 113 6.11 -10.87 -16.26
N THR A 114 7.41 -10.89 -16.59
CA THR A 114 8.49 -10.22 -15.84
C THR A 114 8.63 -8.73 -16.17
N THR A 115 7.75 -8.19 -16.99
CA THR A 115 7.82 -6.81 -17.45
C THR A 115 6.51 -6.08 -17.24
N TRP A 116 6.18 -5.80 -16.02
CA TRP A 116 5.57 -4.51 -15.77
C TRP A 116 6.68 -3.52 -15.99
N ASP A 117 6.42 -2.52 -16.71
CA ASP A 117 7.44 -1.51 -16.99
C ASP A 117 7.81 -0.77 -15.69
N THR A 118 8.55 -1.49 -14.80
CA THR A 118 9.06 -0.99 -13.53
C THR A 118 10.10 0.11 -13.75
N GLY A 119 10.66 0.20 -14.94
CA GLY A 119 11.46 1.33 -15.36
C GLY A 119 10.72 2.66 -15.34
N SER A 120 9.43 2.65 -15.00
CA SER A 120 8.59 3.83 -14.85
C SER A 120 8.39 4.31 -13.40
N ASP A 121 8.96 3.63 -12.42
CA ASP A 121 8.83 4.00 -11.01
C ASP A 121 9.76 5.14 -10.65
N PHE A 122 9.35 6.01 -9.74
CA PHE A 122 10.21 7.05 -9.21
C PHE A 122 11.43 6.49 -8.49
N GLU A 123 11.25 5.36 -7.82
CA GLU A 123 12.31 4.49 -7.31
C GLU A 123 11.85 3.03 -7.44
N ASP A 124 12.83 2.11 -7.49
CA ASP A 124 12.56 0.67 -7.51
C ASP A 124 11.75 0.28 -6.27
N VAL A 125 10.50 -0.11 -6.49
CA VAL A 125 9.59 -0.52 -5.42
C VAL A 125 9.94 -1.93 -4.93
N GLY A 126 10.99 -2.54 -5.51
CA GLY A 126 11.45 -3.90 -5.12
C GLY A 126 10.38 -4.97 -5.30
N ILE A 127 9.41 -4.74 -6.15
CA ILE A 127 8.33 -5.66 -6.40
C ILE A 127 8.67 -6.58 -7.54
N ILE A 128 8.70 -7.53 -7.25
CA ILE A 128 8.33 -8.88 -7.40
C ILE A 128 7.37 -9.01 -8.58
N GLU A 129 7.99 -8.80 -9.74
CA GLU A 129 7.35 -8.92 -11.04
C GLU A 129 6.70 -10.30 -11.21
N ASP A 130 7.19 -11.31 -10.48
CA ASP A 130 6.73 -12.71 -10.54
C ASP A 130 5.60 -13.03 -9.56
N GLU A 131 5.19 -12.11 -8.68
CA GLU A 131 4.21 -12.43 -7.62
C GLU A 131 2.76 -12.16 -7.99
N ALA A 132 2.48 -11.28 -8.94
CA ALA A 132 1.10 -10.99 -9.30
C ALA A 132 0.45 -12.14 -10.07
N LEU A 133 -0.77 -12.49 -9.66
CA LEU A 133 -1.49 -13.61 -10.26
C LEU A 133 -1.98 -13.28 -11.68
N PRO A 134 -1.77 -14.20 -12.63
CA PRO A 134 -2.33 -14.08 -13.97
C PRO A 134 -3.84 -13.90 -13.97
N GLY A 135 -4.34 -12.99 -14.79
CA GLY A 135 -5.76 -12.64 -14.86
C GLY A 135 -6.18 -11.59 -13.85
N SER A 136 -5.25 -11.09 -13.03
CA SER A 136 -5.47 -9.90 -12.20
C SER A 136 -4.87 -8.65 -12.85
N ASP A 137 -5.26 -7.49 -12.32
CA ASP A 137 -4.69 -6.21 -12.70
C ASP A 137 -3.78 -5.68 -11.60
N VAL A 138 -2.86 -4.83 -12.01
CA VAL A 138 -1.94 -4.11 -11.14
C VAL A 138 -2.19 -2.63 -11.28
N LEU A 139 -2.24 -1.96 -10.16
CA LEU A 139 -2.42 -0.52 -10.08
C LEU A 139 -1.25 0.12 -9.36
N MET A 140 -0.57 1.06 -10.03
CA MET A 140 0.46 1.90 -9.44
C MET A 140 -0.06 3.32 -9.27
N VAL A 141 0.18 3.87 -8.09
CA VAL A 141 -0.10 5.26 -7.73
C VAL A 141 1.20 5.95 -7.38
N GLN A 142 1.50 7.04 -8.08
CA GLN A 142 2.70 7.84 -7.85
C GLN A 142 2.33 9.23 -7.39
N ARG A 143 3.08 9.75 -6.41
CA ARG A 143 2.86 11.07 -5.83
C ARG A 143 4.11 11.62 -5.17
N ALA A 144 4.12 12.92 -4.94
CA ALA A 144 5.05 13.54 -4.02
C ALA A 144 4.48 13.52 -2.59
N ARG A 145 5.33 13.25 -1.61
CA ARG A 145 4.99 13.36 -0.18
C ARG A 145 5.88 14.39 0.46
N GLN A 146 5.25 15.43 1.02
CA GLN A 146 5.98 16.47 1.73
C GLN A 146 6.74 15.90 2.93
N LEU A 147 7.99 16.32 3.05
CA LEU A 147 8.85 15.98 4.18
C LEU A 147 8.72 17.05 5.28
N SER A 148 9.01 16.66 6.51
CA SER A 148 9.06 17.58 7.65
C SER A 148 10.28 18.52 7.63
N ALA A 149 11.19 18.33 6.68
CA ALA A 149 12.37 19.15 6.51
C ALA A 149 12.01 20.54 5.97
N GLU A 150 12.47 21.59 6.65
CA GLU A 150 12.25 22.99 6.25
C GLU A 150 13.48 23.53 5.52
N ILE A 151 13.27 24.28 4.44
CA ILE A 151 14.33 24.95 3.72
C ILE A 151 14.88 26.09 4.58
N GLY A 152 16.16 26.12 4.80
CA GLY A 152 16.86 27.08 5.63
C GLY A 152 17.51 28.24 4.84
N PRO A 153 17.86 29.32 5.52
CA PRO A 153 18.52 30.46 4.89
C PRO A 153 19.93 30.08 4.36
N GLY A 154 20.37 30.80 3.34
CA GLY A 154 21.64 30.56 2.68
C GLY A 154 21.65 29.37 1.75
N SER A 155 20.48 28.89 1.34
CA SER A 155 20.34 27.96 0.22
C SER A 155 20.70 28.64 -1.10
N SER A 156 21.20 27.86 -2.03
CA SER A 156 21.56 28.27 -3.39
C SER A 156 21.15 27.18 -4.38
N SER A 157 21.27 27.43 -5.66
CA SER A 157 20.89 26.46 -6.69
C SER A 157 21.71 25.14 -6.64
N ASN A 158 22.89 25.10 -6.05
CA ASN A 158 23.74 23.89 -5.96
C ASN A 158 23.86 23.32 -4.53
N GLU A 159 23.35 24.01 -3.51
CA GLU A 159 23.34 23.56 -2.13
C GLU A 159 22.07 24.06 -1.43
N VAL A 160 21.22 23.15 -0.95
CA VAL A 160 20.02 23.49 -0.18
C VAL A 160 20.31 23.20 1.29
N ASN A 161 20.23 24.24 2.12
CA ASN A 161 20.30 24.12 3.57
C ASN A 161 18.92 23.74 4.11
N ILE A 162 18.85 22.74 5.00
CA ILE A 162 17.58 22.33 5.60
C ILE A 162 17.70 22.19 7.11
N LYS A 163 16.57 22.40 7.79
CA LYS A 163 16.36 21.89 9.14
C LYS A 163 15.69 20.53 9.01
N ASP A 164 16.29 19.52 9.61
CA ASP A 164 15.81 18.13 9.58
C ASP A 164 15.45 17.68 11.00
N PRO A 165 14.24 18.01 11.49
CA PRO A 165 13.85 17.71 12.87
C PRO A 165 13.70 16.20 13.13
N ASP A 166 13.43 15.41 12.09
CA ASP A 166 13.15 13.98 12.20
C ASP A 166 14.38 13.09 11.89
N GLY A 167 15.51 13.70 11.52
CA GLY A 167 16.73 12.96 11.18
C GLY A 167 16.59 12.09 9.94
N LEU A 168 15.87 12.58 8.95
CA LEU A 168 15.58 11.84 7.71
C LEU A 168 16.77 11.78 6.75
N PHE A 169 17.77 12.65 6.95
CA PHE A 169 18.88 12.85 6.04
C PHE A 169 20.23 12.49 6.68
N GLY A 170 21.07 11.79 5.95
CA GLY A 170 22.44 11.46 6.38
C GLY A 170 22.84 10.01 6.07
N SER A 171 24.08 9.68 6.47
CA SER A 171 24.59 8.31 6.33
C SER A 171 23.80 7.33 7.20
N GLY A 172 23.19 6.32 6.57
CA GLY A 172 22.32 5.35 7.24
C GLY A 172 20.90 5.85 7.52
N ALA A 173 20.56 7.10 7.20
CA ALA A 173 19.20 7.63 7.23
C ALA A 173 18.40 7.24 5.96
N ARG A 174 17.13 7.61 5.93
CA ARG A 174 16.25 7.33 4.79
C ARG A 174 16.78 7.97 3.50
N PHE A 175 17.20 9.24 3.56
CA PHE A 175 17.74 9.97 2.42
C PHE A 175 19.24 10.15 2.55
N ARG A 176 19.97 9.55 1.62
CA ARG A 176 21.42 9.48 1.53
C ARG A 176 21.91 9.77 0.11
N SER A 177 23.20 9.70 -0.11
CA SER A 177 23.77 9.80 -1.46
C SER A 177 23.03 8.90 -2.46
N GLY A 178 22.66 9.47 -3.58
CA GLY A 178 21.88 8.78 -4.63
C GLY A 178 20.37 8.86 -4.49
N SER A 179 19.82 9.25 -3.34
CA SER A 179 18.36 9.39 -3.17
C SER A 179 17.79 10.46 -4.10
N LEU A 180 16.63 10.14 -4.71
CA LEU A 180 15.87 11.04 -5.56
C LEU A 180 14.89 11.82 -4.70
N LEU A 181 14.89 13.14 -4.86
CA LEU A 181 14.04 14.07 -4.12
C LEU A 181 13.40 15.07 -5.08
N MET A 182 12.33 15.68 -4.62
CA MET A 182 11.69 16.79 -5.30
C MET A 182 11.69 18.01 -4.38
N ILE A 183 11.96 19.17 -4.94
CA ILE A 183 11.76 20.48 -4.32
C ILE A 183 10.76 21.25 -5.17
N ALA A 184 9.80 21.88 -4.54
CA ALA A 184 8.79 22.66 -5.24
C ALA A 184 8.39 23.90 -4.43
N ASP A 185 8.14 24.98 -5.14
CA ASP A 185 7.33 26.12 -4.71
C ASP A 185 6.01 26.14 -5.52
N CYS A 186 5.24 27.21 -5.51
CA CYS A 186 3.98 27.25 -6.27
C CYS A 186 4.16 27.45 -7.78
N GLU A 187 5.36 27.77 -8.27
CA GLU A 187 5.65 28.08 -9.67
C GLU A 187 6.65 27.09 -10.32
N ASN A 188 7.48 26.43 -9.53
CA ASN A 188 8.58 25.61 -9.99
C ASN A 188 8.61 24.25 -9.29
N VAL A 189 9.07 23.24 -10.02
CA VAL A 189 9.29 21.88 -9.50
C VAL A 189 10.58 21.33 -10.08
N ASP A 190 11.53 20.99 -9.22
CA ASP A 190 12.77 20.32 -9.61
C ASP A 190 12.87 18.94 -8.96
N ILE A 191 13.19 17.93 -9.75
CA ILE A 191 13.54 16.58 -9.28
C ILE A 191 15.05 16.42 -9.43
N PHE A 192 15.71 16.14 -8.31
CA PHE A 192 17.14 16.06 -8.21
C PHE A 192 17.61 14.85 -7.41
N ARG A 193 18.88 14.50 -7.55
CA ARG A 193 19.50 13.40 -6.82
C ARG A 193 20.57 13.93 -5.87
N LEU A 194 20.58 13.44 -4.62
CA LEU A 194 21.62 13.78 -3.65
C LEU A 194 22.98 13.29 -4.12
N SER A 195 23.97 14.18 -4.13
CA SER A 195 25.31 13.86 -4.63
C SER A 195 26.20 13.18 -3.60
N GLU A 196 25.96 13.46 -2.32
CA GLU A 196 26.65 12.88 -1.17
C GLU A 196 25.69 12.72 0.01
N ASP A 197 26.11 11.99 1.03
CA ASP A 197 25.33 11.89 2.27
C ASP A 197 25.20 13.28 2.91
N PRO A 198 23.98 13.74 3.17
CA PRO A 198 23.75 15.03 3.80
C PRO A 198 24.37 15.10 5.19
N THR A 199 25.03 16.20 5.50
CA THR A 199 25.74 16.43 6.78
C THR A 199 25.63 17.88 7.24
N GLY A 200 25.96 18.13 8.49
CA GLY A 200 26.07 19.47 9.06
C GLY A 200 24.87 19.91 9.89
N THR A 201 24.94 21.14 10.39
CA THR A 201 23.86 21.83 11.10
C THR A 201 23.92 23.31 10.71
N PRO A 202 23.06 23.80 9.80
CA PRO A 202 21.97 23.08 9.12
C PRO A 202 22.49 21.93 8.24
N VAL A 203 21.62 20.97 7.97
CA VAL A 203 21.91 19.85 7.06
C VAL A 203 22.00 20.39 5.63
N LYS A 204 23.02 19.97 4.88
CA LYS A 204 23.29 20.44 3.52
C LYS A 204 22.98 19.37 2.50
N LEU A 205 22.09 19.68 1.58
CA LEU A 205 21.80 18.87 0.41
C LEU A 205 22.61 19.41 -0.77
N LYS A 206 23.63 18.68 -1.19
CA LYS A 206 24.52 19.13 -2.28
C LYS A 206 24.16 18.48 -3.60
N LEU A 207 24.26 19.30 -4.65
CA LEU A 207 24.08 18.90 -6.04
C LEU A 207 25.40 19.08 -6.78
N THR A 208 25.77 18.08 -7.60
CA THR A 208 26.94 18.14 -8.47
C THR A 208 26.61 17.68 -9.88
N GLY A 209 27.41 18.03 -10.85
CA GLY A 209 27.23 17.61 -12.24
C GLY A 209 27.39 16.10 -12.48
N ALA A 210 27.91 15.36 -11.50
CA ALA A 210 28.00 13.90 -11.57
C ALA A 210 26.60 13.24 -11.41
N THR A 211 25.75 13.81 -10.56
CA THR A 211 24.44 13.27 -10.22
C THR A 211 23.28 14.08 -10.78
N ASN A 212 23.50 15.34 -11.15
CA ASN A 212 22.48 16.22 -11.67
C ASN A 212 22.99 17.01 -12.88
N THR A 213 22.13 17.26 -13.85
CA THR A 213 22.45 18.08 -15.02
C THR A 213 22.89 19.47 -14.55
N ASN A 214 24.07 19.92 -14.99
CA ASN A 214 24.71 21.17 -14.59
C ASN A 214 25.02 21.30 -13.08
N GLY A 215 24.69 20.30 -12.24
CA GLY A 215 24.97 20.30 -10.80
C GLY A 215 24.18 21.33 -10.00
N GLN A 216 23.04 21.80 -10.48
CA GLN A 216 22.26 22.85 -9.83
C GLN A 216 20.77 22.70 -10.12
N LEU A 217 19.93 23.25 -9.22
CA LEU A 217 18.51 23.44 -9.40
C LEU A 217 18.23 24.47 -10.50
N SER A 218 17.06 24.42 -11.08
CA SER A 218 16.66 25.36 -12.16
C SER A 218 16.40 26.77 -11.64
N VAL A 219 16.01 26.91 -10.38
CA VAL A 219 15.81 28.16 -9.65
C VAL A 219 16.38 28.06 -8.25
N GLU A 220 16.54 29.20 -7.56
CA GLU A 220 16.84 29.25 -6.13
C GLU A 220 15.53 29.25 -5.36
N TYR A 221 15.35 28.23 -4.51
CA TYR A 221 14.18 28.14 -3.63
C TYR A 221 14.46 28.84 -2.32
N ALA A 222 13.69 29.87 -2.02
CA ALA A 222 13.89 30.68 -0.83
C ALA A 222 13.33 30.01 0.45
N ALA A 223 13.96 30.33 1.59
CA ALA A 223 13.62 29.74 2.88
C ALA A 223 12.29 30.21 3.51
N ASP A 224 11.76 31.32 3.03
CA ASP A 224 10.60 32.02 3.55
C ASP A 224 9.39 32.00 2.60
N GLU A 225 9.51 31.30 1.51
CA GLU A 225 8.44 31.11 0.52
C GLU A 225 7.78 29.74 0.71
N ASP A 226 6.74 29.47 -0.07
CA ASP A 226 5.99 28.22 -0.04
C ASP A 226 6.77 27.01 -0.58
N ALA A 227 8.11 27.11 -0.57
CA ALA A 227 9.00 26.06 -1.03
C ALA A 227 9.12 24.93 -0.01
N ALA A 228 8.96 23.70 -0.47
CA ALA A 228 9.04 22.50 0.35
C ALA A 228 9.79 21.36 -0.34
N LEU A 229 10.32 20.45 0.49
CA LEU A 229 10.94 19.22 0.04
C LEU A 229 9.93 18.06 0.07
N TYR A 230 10.05 17.19 -0.93
CA TYR A 230 9.18 16.03 -1.08
C TYR A 230 10.00 14.78 -1.39
N SER A 231 9.56 13.64 -0.86
CA SER A 231 9.92 12.33 -1.39
C SER A 231 8.97 11.97 -2.53
N LEU A 232 9.47 11.26 -3.52
CA LEU A 232 8.66 10.67 -4.56
C LEU A 232 8.28 9.25 -4.12
N GLU A 233 6.99 9.00 -3.99
CA GLU A 233 6.45 7.73 -3.52
C GLU A 233 5.70 7.03 -4.65
N SER A 234 5.99 5.74 -4.82
CA SER A 234 5.23 4.81 -5.66
C SER A 234 4.56 3.79 -4.76
N THR A 235 3.25 3.64 -4.91
CA THR A 235 2.46 2.61 -4.22
C THR A 235 1.84 1.70 -5.27
N VAL A 236 2.07 0.41 -5.15
CA VAL A 236 1.53 -0.59 -6.07
C VAL A 236 0.57 -1.50 -5.36
N PHE A 237 -0.58 -1.73 -5.99
CA PHE A 237 -1.59 -2.69 -5.58
C PHE A 237 -1.66 -3.83 -6.57
N PHE A 238 -1.60 -5.06 -6.09
CA PHE A 238 -1.65 -6.26 -6.91
C PHE A 238 -2.26 -7.42 -6.12
N VAL A 239 -2.71 -8.45 -6.82
CA VAL A 239 -3.21 -9.69 -6.20
C VAL A 239 -2.15 -10.76 -6.33
N ALA A 240 -1.81 -11.40 -5.21
CA ALA A 240 -0.82 -12.47 -5.17
C ALA A 240 -1.27 -13.65 -4.30
N ASP A 241 -0.60 -14.79 -4.47
CA ASP A 241 -0.78 -15.96 -3.61
C ASP A 241 -0.21 -15.66 -2.21
N THR A 242 -0.96 -16.01 -1.17
CA THR A 242 -0.52 -15.85 0.21
C THR A 242 0.43 -16.95 0.68
N GLY A 243 0.67 -17.98 -0.14
CA GLY A 243 1.34 -19.21 0.26
C GLY A 243 0.51 -20.10 1.19
N ARG A 244 -0.77 -19.76 1.41
CA ARG A 244 -1.72 -20.50 2.26
C ARG A 244 -2.71 -21.25 1.38
N VAL A 245 -3.23 -22.34 1.90
CA VAL A 245 -4.29 -23.13 1.25
C VAL A 245 -5.53 -23.19 2.14
N ASP A 246 -6.68 -23.34 1.50
CA ASP A 246 -7.93 -23.62 2.18
C ASP A 246 -8.04 -25.10 2.61
N ASP A 247 -9.13 -25.46 3.27
CA ASP A 247 -9.39 -26.84 3.74
C ASP A 247 -9.53 -27.85 2.57
N GLN A 248 -9.65 -27.38 1.33
CA GLN A 248 -9.75 -28.18 0.10
C GLN A 248 -8.43 -28.25 -0.66
N GLY A 249 -7.37 -27.52 -0.19
CA GLY A 249 -6.06 -27.47 -0.83
C GLY A 249 -5.92 -26.43 -1.93
N ASN A 250 -6.88 -25.51 -2.10
CA ASN A 250 -6.77 -24.44 -3.07
C ASN A 250 -5.97 -23.27 -2.48
N SER A 251 -5.13 -22.63 -3.30
CA SER A 251 -4.39 -21.41 -2.91
C SER A 251 -5.32 -20.27 -2.53
N ILE A 252 -4.95 -19.58 -1.47
CA ILE A 252 -5.65 -18.37 -1.00
C ILE A 252 -4.90 -17.15 -1.51
N SER A 253 -5.58 -16.31 -2.29
CA SER A 253 -5.05 -15.06 -2.81
C SER A 253 -5.42 -13.88 -1.92
N ALA A 254 -4.61 -12.83 -1.92
CA ALA A 254 -4.88 -11.57 -1.23
C ALA A 254 -4.48 -10.37 -2.08
N LEU A 255 -5.09 -9.22 -1.76
CA LEU A 255 -4.65 -7.93 -2.27
C LEU A 255 -3.44 -7.46 -1.45
N TYR A 256 -2.35 -7.19 -2.14
CA TYR A 256 -1.12 -6.66 -1.56
C TYR A 256 -0.96 -5.18 -1.90
N ARG A 257 -0.29 -4.49 -1.01
CA ARG A 257 0.17 -3.13 -1.20
C ARG A 257 1.66 -3.08 -0.94
N ALA A 258 2.43 -2.59 -1.89
CA ALA A 258 3.85 -2.31 -1.73
C ALA A 258 4.14 -0.82 -1.95
N THR A 259 5.11 -0.28 -1.22
CA THR A 259 5.55 1.13 -1.32
C THR A 259 7.07 1.18 -1.24
N ASN A 260 7.69 2.08 -2.01
CA ASN A 260 9.13 2.38 -1.91
C ASN A 260 9.48 3.15 -0.65
#